data_103e23e643055cd629801c58e098794c
#
_entry.id   103e23e643055cd629801c58e098794c
#
_cell.length_a   1.000
_cell.length_b   1.000
_cell.length_c   1.000
_cell.angle_alpha   90.00
_cell.angle_beta   90.00
_cell.angle_gamma   90.00
#
_symmetry.space_group_name_H-M   'P 1'
#
loop_
_entity.id
_entity.type
_entity.pdbx_description
1 polymer ?
#
loop_
_entity_poly.entity_id
_entity_poly.type
_entity_poly.pdbx_seq_one_letter_code
_entity_poly.pdbx_strand_id
1 'polypeptide(L)'
;MQRPIGVTVIAILMFLGAAFLLWGSAVCFFVGAMSLTGAEVRDPVTAAIVGMALAAGLSLLLLAAIYVTLGIGVLQLRETARQLCMASISLAVALTLAALFVLVLHPPASLIAAQLLFMAAYIGTLAYLVSARVRHAFTPALVTP
;
A
#
# COMPACT_ATOMS: atom_id res chain seq x y z
N MET A 1 27.38 -0.23 11.37
CA MET A 1 26.08 -0.27 12.06
C MET A 1 25.29 -1.45 11.51
N GLN A 2 24.88 -2.39 12.38
CA GLN A 2 24.06 -3.54 11.95
C GLN A 2 22.61 -3.06 11.79
N ARG A 3 22.03 -3.28 10.61
CA ARG A 3 20.63 -2.95 10.35
C ARG A 3 19.72 -3.90 11.15
N PRO A 4 18.70 -3.40 11.87
CA PRO A 4 17.73 -4.27 12.50
C PRO A 4 17.03 -5.14 11.45
N ILE A 5 16.96 -6.45 11.68
CA ILE A 5 16.36 -7.42 10.73
C ILE A 5 14.92 -7.00 10.35
N GLY A 6 14.16 -6.47 11.29
CA GLY A 6 12.78 -6.04 11.02
C GLY A 6 12.67 -4.87 10.04
N VAL A 7 13.66 -3.98 9.95
CA VAL A 7 13.69 -2.91 8.93
C VAL A 7 13.79 -3.50 7.53
N THR A 8 14.61 -4.54 7.37
CA THR A 8 14.74 -5.27 6.11
C THR A 8 13.43 -6.00 5.76
N VAL A 9 12.80 -6.63 6.74
CA VAL A 9 11.49 -7.31 6.54
C VAL A 9 10.42 -6.31 6.08
N ILE A 10 10.32 -5.14 6.71
CA ILE A 10 9.36 -4.09 6.30
C ILE A 10 9.64 -3.63 4.87
N ALA A 11 10.90 -3.41 4.50
CA ALA A 11 11.24 -3.01 3.14
C ALA A 11 10.85 -4.09 2.12
N ILE A 12 11.08 -5.36 2.42
CA ILE A 12 10.66 -6.49 1.56
C ILE A 12 9.14 -6.50 1.40
N LEU A 13 8.39 -6.33 2.49
CA LEU A 13 6.93 -6.26 2.44
C LEU A 13 6.43 -5.07 1.60
N MET A 14 7.13 -3.93 1.67
CA MET A 14 6.81 -2.77 0.84
C MET A 14 7.06 -3.04 -0.66
N PHE A 15 8.18 -3.68 -1.01
CA PHE A 15 8.44 -4.06 -2.40
C PHE A 15 7.45 -5.11 -2.91
N LEU A 16 7.09 -6.08 -2.08
CA LEU A 16 6.07 -7.06 -2.42
C LEU A 16 4.71 -6.40 -2.64
N GLY A 17 4.32 -5.46 -1.76
CA GLY A 17 3.12 -4.64 -1.91
C GLY A 17 3.14 -3.82 -3.20
N ALA A 18 4.27 -3.19 -3.53
CA ALA A 18 4.44 -2.46 -4.78
C ALA A 18 4.28 -3.37 -6.01
N ALA A 19 4.85 -4.57 -5.99
CA ALA A 19 4.69 -5.55 -7.07
C ALA A 19 3.21 -5.95 -7.25
N PHE A 20 2.48 -6.13 -6.16
CA PHE A 20 1.05 -6.44 -6.19
C PHE A 20 0.21 -5.29 -6.77
N LEU A 21 0.55 -4.04 -6.41
CA LEU A 21 -0.09 -2.84 -6.95
C LEU A 21 0.20 -2.66 -8.45
N LEU A 22 1.43 -2.94 -8.89
CA LEU A 22 1.80 -2.93 -10.31
C LEU A 22 1.01 -3.98 -11.10
N TRP A 23 0.88 -5.19 -10.54
CA TRP A 23 0.05 -6.23 -11.15
C TRP A 23 -1.41 -5.79 -11.27
N GLY A 24 -2.00 -5.27 -10.21
CA GLY A 24 -3.36 -4.73 -10.20
C GLY A 24 -3.56 -3.61 -11.22
N SER A 25 -2.58 -2.69 -11.33
CA SER A 25 -2.55 -1.64 -12.34
C SER A 25 -2.56 -2.20 -13.76
N ALA A 26 -1.71 -3.20 -14.04
CA ALA A 26 -1.66 -3.86 -15.35
C ALA A 26 -3.00 -4.53 -15.72
N VAL A 27 -3.65 -5.19 -14.76
CA VAL A 27 -4.98 -5.79 -14.93
C VAL A 27 -6.03 -4.71 -15.25
N CYS A 28 -6.03 -3.59 -14.53
CA CYS A 28 -6.95 -2.48 -14.79
C CYS A 28 -6.78 -1.88 -16.19
N PHE A 29 -5.53 -1.68 -16.62
CA PHE A 29 -5.25 -1.20 -17.99
C PHE A 29 -5.65 -2.21 -19.05
N PHE A 30 -5.41 -3.51 -18.80
CA PHE A 30 -5.82 -4.58 -19.71
C PHE A 30 -7.34 -4.64 -19.86
N VAL A 31 -8.09 -4.59 -18.75
CA VAL A 31 -9.55 -4.55 -18.75
C VAL A 31 -10.06 -3.30 -19.48
N GLY A 32 -9.47 -2.14 -19.21
CA GLY A 32 -9.81 -0.90 -19.93
C GLY A 32 -9.56 -1.01 -21.44
N ALA A 33 -8.43 -1.58 -21.86
CA ALA A 33 -8.09 -1.77 -23.26
C ALA A 33 -9.04 -2.77 -23.96
N MET A 34 -9.35 -3.90 -23.31
CA MET A 34 -10.28 -4.90 -23.84
C MET A 34 -11.71 -4.35 -23.99
N SER A 35 -12.13 -3.48 -23.07
CA SER A 35 -13.44 -2.83 -23.16
C SER A 35 -13.52 -1.84 -24.34
N LEU A 36 -12.40 -1.28 -24.77
CA LEU A 36 -12.33 -0.40 -25.95
C LEU A 36 -12.41 -1.18 -27.28
N THR A 37 -11.91 -2.42 -27.31
CA THR A 37 -11.86 -3.22 -28.56
C THR A 37 -13.17 -3.98 -28.83
N GLY A 38 -13.98 -4.23 -27.79
CA GLY A 38 -15.19 -5.09 -27.87
C GLY A 38 -16.54 -4.37 -27.96
N ALA A 39 -16.57 -3.05 -27.71
CA ALA A 39 -17.82 -2.29 -27.65
C ALA A 39 -17.79 -1.07 -28.59
N GLU A 40 -18.95 -0.75 -29.20
CA GLU A 40 -19.13 0.58 -29.77
C GLU A 40 -18.98 1.60 -28.61
N VAL A 41 -17.91 2.38 -28.63
CA VAL A 41 -17.55 3.41 -27.60
C VAL A 41 -18.65 4.50 -27.46
N ARG A 42 -19.74 4.36 -28.18
CA ARG A 42 -20.91 5.28 -28.15
C ARG A 42 -21.80 5.10 -26.92
N ASP A 43 -21.70 3.97 -26.21
CA ASP A 43 -22.50 3.77 -25.00
C ASP A 43 -21.84 4.49 -23.80
N PRO A 44 -22.55 5.44 -23.15
CA PRO A 44 -22.02 6.18 -22.00
C PRO A 44 -21.63 5.28 -20.82
N VAL A 45 -22.26 4.12 -20.67
CA VAL A 45 -21.92 3.16 -19.60
C VAL A 45 -20.55 2.54 -19.88
N THR A 46 -20.28 2.14 -21.11
CA THR A 46 -18.97 1.59 -21.50
C THR A 46 -17.86 2.61 -21.34
N ALA A 47 -18.10 3.86 -21.75
CA ALA A 47 -17.14 4.95 -21.56
C ALA A 47 -16.83 5.20 -20.07
N ALA A 48 -17.85 5.14 -19.20
CA ALA A 48 -17.67 5.27 -17.75
C ALA A 48 -16.83 4.13 -17.16
N ILE A 49 -17.09 2.88 -17.55
CA ILE A 49 -16.34 1.70 -17.10
C ILE A 49 -14.85 1.82 -17.50
N VAL A 50 -14.57 2.17 -18.77
CA VAL A 50 -13.21 2.38 -19.27
C VAL A 50 -12.52 3.50 -18.48
N GLY A 51 -13.19 4.64 -18.28
CA GLY A 51 -12.66 5.76 -17.51
C GLY A 51 -12.31 5.36 -16.07
N MET A 52 -13.19 4.62 -15.40
CA MET A 52 -12.93 4.11 -14.05
C MET A 52 -11.76 3.11 -14.01
N ALA A 53 -11.67 2.21 -14.97
CA ALA A 53 -10.57 1.23 -15.04
C ALA A 53 -9.22 1.93 -15.26
N LEU A 54 -9.16 2.91 -16.16
CA LEU A 54 -7.93 3.70 -16.41
C LEU A 54 -7.54 4.55 -15.20
N ALA A 55 -8.50 5.21 -14.56
CA ALA A 55 -8.26 6.01 -13.36
C ALA A 55 -7.77 5.12 -12.19
N ALA A 56 -8.37 3.94 -11.99
CA ALA A 56 -7.94 2.98 -11.00
C ALA A 56 -6.52 2.45 -11.31
N GLY A 57 -6.24 2.09 -12.56
CA GLY A 57 -4.92 1.65 -12.99
C GLY A 57 -3.83 2.70 -12.72
N LEU A 58 -4.10 3.96 -13.05
CA LEU A 58 -3.17 5.07 -12.81
C LEU A 58 -2.96 5.30 -11.31
N SER A 59 -4.02 5.25 -10.51
CA SER A 59 -3.94 5.41 -9.05
C SER A 59 -3.09 4.30 -8.41
N LEU A 60 -3.27 3.05 -8.84
CA LEU A 60 -2.46 1.92 -8.36
C LEU A 60 -0.99 2.05 -8.77
N LEU A 61 -0.71 2.56 -9.97
CA LEU A 61 0.65 2.82 -10.44
C LEU A 61 1.36 3.88 -9.59
N LEU A 62 0.69 4.98 -9.31
CA LEU A 62 1.22 6.04 -8.43
C LEU A 62 1.48 5.50 -7.02
N LEU A 63 0.55 4.70 -6.49
CA LEU A 63 0.71 4.07 -5.17
C LEU A 63 1.91 3.12 -5.16
N ALA A 64 2.10 2.32 -6.19
CA ALA A 64 3.25 1.44 -6.33
C ALA A 64 4.57 2.22 -6.32
N ALA A 65 4.65 3.34 -7.04
CA ALA A 65 5.83 4.22 -7.03
C ALA A 65 6.12 4.76 -5.61
N ILE A 66 5.10 5.17 -4.87
CA ILE A 66 5.23 5.61 -3.48
C ILE A 66 5.77 4.47 -2.60
N TYR A 67 5.25 3.25 -2.72
CA TYR A 67 5.70 2.10 -1.94
C TYR A 67 7.16 1.74 -2.23
N VAL A 68 7.60 1.82 -3.50
CA VAL A 68 9.01 1.60 -3.87
C VAL A 68 9.90 2.67 -3.24
N THR A 69 9.55 3.95 -3.35
CA THR A 69 10.36 5.05 -2.79
C THR A 69 10.43 4.98 -1.27
N LEU A 70 9.33 4.63 -0.59
CA LEU A 70 9.32 4.41 0.85
C LEU A 70 10.17 3.20 1.25
N GLY A 71 10.08 2.09 0.51
CA GLY A 71 10.90 0.90 0.74
C GLY A 71 12.39 1.19 0.66
N ILE A 72 12.83 1.94 -0.35
CA ILE A 72 14.22 2.39 -0.49
C ILE A 72 14.61 3.32 0.67
N GLY A 73 13.75 4.28 1.03
CA GLY A 73 14.00 5.20 2.13
C GLY A 73 14.12 4.52 3.49
N VAL A 74 13.31 3.49 3.74
CA VAL A 74 13.38 2.65 4.95
C VAL A 74 14.70 1.87 4.97
N LEU A 75 15.15 1.31 3.84
CA LEU A 75 16.46 0.65 3.74
C LEU A 75 17.63 1.62 3.98
N GLN A 76 17.47 2.89 3.61
CA GLN A 76 18.48 3.94 3.86
C GLN A 76 18.42 4.48 5.28
N LEU A 77 17.53 3.98 6.15
CA LEU A 77 17.31 4.44 7.52
C LEU A 77 17.01 5.94 7.63
N ARG A 78 16.31 6.49 6.63
CA ARG A 78 15.90 7.91 6.65
C ARG A 78 14.70 8.09 7.58
N GLU A 79 14.81 9.01 8.54
CA GLU A 79 13.73 9.29 9.48
C GLU A 79 12.45 9.78 8.78
N THR A 80 12.59 10.58 7.73
CA THR A 80 11.44 11.02 6.90
C THR A 80 10.70 9.84 6.25
N ALA A 81 11.42 8.82 5.78
CA ALA A 81 10.81 7.62 5.22
C ALA A 81 10.05 6.82 6.29
N ARG A 82 10.57 6.74 7.53
CA ARG A 82 9.89 6.11 8.66
C ARG A 82 8.57 6.82 8.98
N GLN A 83 8.58 8.16 9.05
CA GLN A 83 7.39 8.96 9.34
C GLN A 83 6.33 8.83 8.23
N LEU A 84 6.74 8.89 6.96
CA LEU A 84 5.86 8.69 5.82
C LEU A 84 5.29 7.26 5.78
N CYS A 85 6.10 6.26 6.13
CA CYS A 85 5.65 4.87 6.24
C CYS A 85 4.60 4.72 7.35
N MET A 86 4.81 5.32 8.52
CA MET A 86 3.83 5.33 9.60
C MET A 86 2.53 6.03 9.17
N ALA A 87 2.62 7.17 8.49
CA ALA A 87 1.45 7.90 7.99
C ALA A 87 0.66 7.07 6.95
N SER A 88 1.36 6.42 6.01
CA SER A 88 0.71 5.59 4.99
C SER A 88 0.03 4.35 5.58
N ILE A 89 0.66 3.70 6.58
CA ILE A 89 0.07 2.56 7.27
C ILE A 89 -1.14 3.00 8.11
N SER A 90 -1.06 4.15 8.79
CA SER A 90 -2.20 4.70 9.55
C SER A 90 -3.39 5.00 8.64
N LEU A 91 -3.14 5.57 7.47
CA LEU A 91 -4.17 5.79 6.45
C LEU A 91 -4.76 4.47 5.95
N ALA A 92 -3.92 3.47 5.68
CA ALA A 92 -4.37 2.14 5.27
C ALA A 92 -5.26 1.48 6.34
N VAL A 93 -4.90 1.59 7.62
CA VAL A 93 -5.75 1.12 8.74
C VAL A 93 -7.09 1.83 8.75
N ALA A 94 -7.12 3.15 8.61
CA ALA A 94 -8.36 3.93 8.58
C ALA A 94 -9.27 3.52 7.40
N LEU A 95 -8.70 3.37 6.20
CA LEU A 95 -9.44 2.91 5.02
C LEU A 95 -9.93 1.46 5.18
N THR A 96 -9.13 0.59 5.80
CA THR A 96 -9.51 -0.80 6.09
C THR A 96 -10.68 -0.86 7.08
N LEU A 97 -10.67 -0.01 8.10
CA LEU A 97 -11.79 0.11 9.05
C LEU A 97 -13.07 0.62 8.37
N ALA A 98 -12.96 1.63 7.51
CA ALA A 98 -14.08 2.14 6.74
C ALA A 98 -14.65 1.07 5.80
N ALA A 99 -13.80 0.32 5.10
CA ALA A 99 -14.19 -0.80 4.25
C ALA A 99 -14.87 -1.92 5.07
N LEU A 100 -14.36 -2.24 6.26
CA LEU A 100 -14.97 -3.23 7.15
C LEU A 100 -16.36 -2.80 7.59
N PHE A 101 -16.56 -1.51 7.87
CA PHE A 101 -17.87 -0.98 8.24
C PHE A 101 -18.90 -1.17 7.11
N VAL A 102 -18.50 -0.90 5.85
CA VAL A 102 -19.35 -1.14 4.67
C VAL A 102 -19.60 -2.64 4.47
N LEU A 103 -18.59 -3.48 4.69
CA LEU A 103 -18.68 -4.93 4.49
C LEU A 103 -19.60 -5.62 5.52
N VAL A 104 -19.74 -5.07 6.74
CA VAL A 104 -20.67 -5.58 7.76
C VAL A 104 -22.13 -5.47 7.31
N LEU A 105 -22.44 -4.55 6.38
CA LEU A 105 -23.79 -4.42 5.82
C LEU A 105 -24.13 -5.52 4.81
N HIS A 106 -23.09 -6.16 4.18
CA HIS A 106 -23.26 -7.23 3.17
C HIS A 106 -22.12 -8.27 3.30
N PRO A 107 -22.19 -9.23 4.25
CA PRO A 107 -21.03 -10.02 4.64
C PRO A 107 -20.83 -11.30 3.82
N PRO A 108 -19.82 -11.40 2.95
CA PRO A 108 -19.17 -12.66 2.70
C PRO A 108 -18.08 -12.89 3.77
N ALA A 109 -18.27 -13.92 4.61
CA ALA A 109 -17.39 -14.22 5.76
C ALA A 109 -15.89 -14.32 5.40
N SER A 110 -15.58 -14.80 4.18
CA SER A 110 -14.21 -14.91 3.68
C SER A 110 -13.51 -13.56 3.52
N LEU A 111 -14.23 -12.52 3.09
CA LEU A 111 -13.66 -11.18 2.95
C LEU A 111 -13.42 -10.50 4.30
N ILE A 112 -14.29 -10.75 5.28
CA ILE A 112 -14.11 -10.25 6.65
C ILE A 112 -12.84 -10.83 7.26
N ALA A 113 -12.63 -12.15 7.13
CA ALA A 113 -11.43 -12.81 7.66
C ALA A 113 -10.14 -12.27 7.01
N ALA A 114 -10.12 -12.09 5.70
CA ALA A 114 -9.00 -11.49 4.99
C ALA A 114 -8.72 -10.06 5.46
N GLN A 115 -9.76 -9.26 5.63
CA GLN A 115 -9.66 -7.88 6.07
C GLN A 115 -9.08 -7.76 7.49
N LEU A 116 -9.52 -8.63 8.41
CA LEU A 116 -8.99 -8.69 9.78
C LEU A 116 -7.51 -9.10 9.79
N LEU A 117 -7.10 -10.04 8.92
CA LEU A 117 -5.71 -10.45 8.79
C LEU A 117 -4.82 -9.28 8.32
N PHE A 118 -5.25 -8.53 7.29
CA PHE A 118 -4.53 -7.34 6.82
C PHE A 118 -4.43 -6.27 7.90
N MET A 119 -5.52 -6.03 8.64
CA MET A 119 -5.53 -5.07 9.73
C MET A 119 -4.54 -5.46 10.83
N ALA A 120 -4.49 -6.73 11.22
CA ALA A 120 -3.53 -7.23 12.20
C ALA A 120 -2.08 -7.05 11.73
N ALA A 121 -1.79 -7.31 10.45
CA ALA A 121 -0.47 -7.09 9.86
C ALA A 121 -0.07 -5.61 9.86
N TYR A 122 -0.97 -4.69 9.51
CA TYR A 122 -0.72 -3.25 9.56
C TYR A 122 -0.46 -2.74 10.97
N ILE A 123 -1.28 -3.15 11.95
CA ILE A 123 -1.10 -2.77 13.36
C ILE A 123 0.23 -3.30 13.88
N GLY A 124 0.59 -4.56 13.59
CA GLY A 124 1.87 -5.15 13.96
C GLY A 124 3.07 -4.39 13.38
N THR A 125 2.99 -4.01 12.11
CA THR A 125 4.02 -3.21 11.43
C THR A 125 4.14 -1.82 12.06
N LEU A 126 3.01 -1.17 12.35
CA LEU A 126 3.00 0.14 13.00
C LEU A 126 3.61 0.08 14.40
N ALA A 127 3.21 -0.90 15.21
CA ALA A 127 3.76 -1.12 16.56
C ALA A 127 5.28 -1.34 16.52
N TYR A 128 5.76 -2.11 15.53
CA TYR A 128 7.20 -2.32 15.33
C TYR A 128 7.93 -1.02 14.98
N LEU A 129 7.41 -0.21 14.05
CA LEU A 129 8.03 1.06 13.64
C LEU A 129 8.06 2.12 14.75
N VAL A 130 7.10 2.06 15.69
CA VAL A 130 7.05 2.96 16.86
C VAL A 130 8.00 2.50 17.97
N SER A 131 8.44 1.22 17.94
CA SER A 131 9.28 0.67 19.01
C SER A 131 10.59 1.46 19.19
N ALA A 132 11.02 1.63 20.43
CA ALA A 132 12.23 2.41 20.78
C ALA A 132 13.49 1.87 20.06
N ARG A 133 13.59 0.55 19.90
CA ARG A 133 14.72 -0.11 19.22
C ARG A 133 14.84 0.32 17.75
N VAL A 134 13.72 0.44 17.04
CA VAL A 134 13.69 0.88 15.64
C VAL A 134 13.92 2.38 15.57
N ARG A 135 13.28 3.15 16.44
CA ARG A 135 13.44 4.60 16.50
C ARG A 135 14.91 5.02 16.63
N HIS A 136 15.68 4.38 17.51
CA HIS A 136 17.10 4.65 17.66
C HIS A 136 17.93 4.31 16.42
N ALA A 137 17.52 3.36 15.60
CA ALA A 137 18.22 3.01 14.36
C ALA A 137 18.09 4.09 13.27
N PHE A 138 16.99 4.87 13.30
CA PHE A 138 16.74 5.95 12.33
C PHE A 138 17.27 7.32 12.81
N THR A 139 17.52 7.48 14.10
CA THR A 139 18.09 8.72 14.62
C THR A 139 19.60 8.65 14.44
N PRO A 140 20.23 9.52 13.61
CA PRO A 140 21.68 9.55 13.53
C PRO A 140 22.19 9.88 14.93
N ALA A 141 23.14 9.07 15.44
CA ALA A 141 23.88 9.42 16.63
C ALA A 141 24.48 10.81 16.36
N LEU A 142 24.00 11.83 17.07
CA LEU A 142 24.66 13.12 17.12
C LEU A 142 26.06 12.79 17.66
N VAL A 143 27.04 12.78 16.76
CA VAL A 143 28.43 12.68 17.12
C VAL A 143 28.71 13.96 17.92
N THR A 144 28.63 13.87 19.26
CA THR A 144 29.17 14.89 20.12
C THR A 144 30.67 14.95 19.83
N PRO A 145 31.18 16.12 19.47
CA PRO A 145 32.62 16.31 19.25
C PRO A 145 33.41 16.10 20.54
#